data_c1fb6398e050ba0e7fc7434ea8868f91
#
_entry.id   c1fb6398e050ba0e7fc7434ea8868f91
#
_cell.length_a   1.000
_cell.length_b   1.000
_cell.length_c   1.000
_cell.angle_alpha   90.00
_cell.angle_beta   90.00
_cell.angle_gamma   90.00
#
_symmetry.space_group_name_H-M   'P 1'
#
loop_
_entity.id
_entity.type
_entity.pdbx_description
1 polymer ?
#
loop_
_entity_poly.entity_id
_entity_poly.type
_entity_poly.pdbx_seq_one_letter_code
_entity_poly.pdbx_strand_id
1 'polypeptide(L)' 'MTNHIKQLKKLIRIKSVMNITGLSKSYIYDLRNKGLFPKSVQLVSGGSSVAWVEQEVLDWIDSRIKERDDGVA' A
#
# COMPACT_ATOMS: atom_id res chain seq x y z
N MET A 1 -26.08 7.91 8.17
CA MET A 1 -25.97 7.54 7.94
C MET A 1 -25.36 6.88 7.06
N THR A 2 -25.21 6.64 6.55
CA THR A 2 -24.79 5.89 5.64
C THR A 2 -23.58 6.28 5.11
N ASN A 3 -23.12 7.39 5.18
CA ASN A 3 -21.98 7.71 4.57
C ASN A 3 -20.84 7.01 5.04
N HIS A 4 -20.75 6.46 6.16
CA HIS A 4 -19.57 5.86 6.55
C HIS A 4 -19.28 4.65 5.72
N ILE A 5 -20.19 4.18 4.98
CA ILE A 5 -19.93 3.08 4.14
C ILE A 5 -18.86 3.39 3.17
N LYS A 6 -18.72 4.63 2.75
CA LYS A 6 -17.70 4.96 1.84
C LYS A 6 -16.38 4.94 2.49
N GLN A 7 -16.30 4.85 3.80
CA GLN A 7 -15.03 4.87 4.49
C GLN A 7 -14.53 3.47 4.80
N LEU A 8 -15.13 2.46 4.20
CA LEU A 8 -14.68 1.10 4.45
C LEU A 8 -13.23 0.96 4.05
N LYS A 9 -12.47 0.33 4.91
CA LYS A 9 -11.08 0.09 4.63
C LYS A 9 -10.82 -1.39 4.61
N LYS A 10 -9.98 -1.83 3.71
CA LYS A 10 -9.65 -3.22 3.58
C LYS A 10 -8.16 -3.38 3.81
N LEU A 11 -7.80 -4.36 4.61
CA LEU A 11 -6.40 -4.67 4.83
C LEU A 11 -6.02 -5.84 3.93
N ILE A 12 -4.85 -5.77 3.33
CA ILE A 12 -4.36 -6.82 2.45
C ILE A 12 -2.97 -7.24 2.89
N ARG A 13 -2.66 -8.50 2.66
CA ARG A 13 -1.37 -9.06 3.06
C ARG A 13 -0.37 -8.91 1.92
N ILE A 14 0.87 -9.23 2.22
CA ILE A 14 1.98 -9.01 1.29
C ILE A 14 1.74 -9.65 -0.09
N LYS A 15 1.14 -10.82 -0.13
CA LYS A 15 0.92 -11.46 -1.41
C LYS A 15 0.00 -10.64 -2.31
N SER A 16 -1.05 -10.07 -1.73
CA SER A 16 -1.96 -9.23 -2.48
C SER A 16 -1.27 -7.94 -2.92
N VAL A 17 -0.43 -7.38 -2.04
CA VAL A 17 0.32 -6.18 -2.39
C VAL A 17 1.23 -6.47 -3.58
N MET A 18 1.88 -7.63 -3.56
CA MET A 18 2.74 -8.02 -4.68
C MET A 18 1.93 -8.15 -5.97
N ASN A 19 0.74 -8.75 -5.88
CA ASN A 19 -0.09 -8.91 -7.06
C ASN A 19 -0.56 -7.60 -7.62
N ILE A 20 -0.95 -6.68 -6.76
CA ILE A 20 -1.48 -5.39 -7.19
C ILE A 20 -0.39 -4.52 -7.77
N THR A 21 0.79 -4.54 -7.17
CA THR A 21 1.87 -3.64 -7.59
C THR A 21 2.79 -4.25 -8.62
N GLY A 22 2.85 -5.57 -8.69
CA GLY A 22 3.80 -6.22 -9.55
C GLY A 22 5.23 -6.21 -9.01
N LEU A 23 5.39 -5.83 -7.75
CA LEU A 23 6.72 -5.73 -7.14
C LEU A 23 7.03 -6.97 -6.32
N SER A 24 8.32 -7.24 -6.14
CA SER A 24 8.73 -8.37 -5.31
C SER A 24 8.56 -8.02 -3.84
N LYS A 25 8.49 -9.05 -3.02
CA LYS A 25 8.34 -8.86 -1.59
C LYS A 25 9.48 -8.02 -1.02
N SER A 26 10.71 -8.35 -1.36
CA SER A 26 11.84 -7.64 -0.78
C SER A 26 11.88 -6.19 -1.23
N TYR A 27 11.45 -5.92 -2.45
CA TYR A 27 11.44 -4.55 -2.93
C TYR A 27 10.37 -3.73 -2.20
N ILE A 28 9.21 -4.33 -1.95
CA ILE A 28 8.17 -3.64 -1.20
C ILE A 28 8.66 -3.29 0.19
N TYR A 29 9.30 -4.22 0.88
CA TYR A 29 9.81 -3.94 2.21
C TYR A 29 10.92 -2.89 2.18
N ASP A 30 11.77 -2.94 1.17
CA ASP A 30 12.83 -1.94 1.03
C ASP A 30 12.23 -0.55 0.84
N LEU A 31 11.27 -0.41 -0.05
CA LEU A 31 10.62 0.88 -0.29
C LEU A 31 9.89 1.37 0.96
N ARG A 32 9.20 0.45 1.65
CA ARG A 32 8.51 0.82 2.87
C ARG A 32 9.48 1.36 3.91
N ASN A 33 10.62 0.68 4.07
CA ASN A 33 11.59 1.09 5.07
C ASN A 33 12.26 2.42 4.74
N LYS A 34 12.28 2.77 3.47
CA LYS A 34 12.84 4.03 3.03
C LYS A 34 11.81 5.16 3.01
N GLY A 35 10.59 4.85 3.41
CA GLY A 35 9.53 5.85 3.40
C GLY A 35 8.97 6.14 2.03
N LEU A 36 9.23 5.25 1.06
CA LEU A 36 8.80 5.45 -0.31
C LEU A 36 7.59 4.58 -0.69
N PHE A 37 7.03 3.88 0.26
CA PHE A 37 5.85 3.05 0.05
C PHE A 37 5.00 3.15 1.31
N PRO A 38 3.69 2.97 1.22
CA PRO A 38 2.83 3.09 2.38
C PRO A 38 3.29 2.20 3.55
N LYS A 39 3.13 2.71 4.75
CA LYS A 39 3.52 1.96 5.93
C LYS A 39 2.57 0.79 6.13
N SER A 40 3.10 -0.31 6.62
CA SER A 40 2.26 -1.45 6.94
C SER A 40 1.63 -1.26 8.31
N VAL A 41 0.54 -1.98 8.52
CA VAL A 41 -0.18 -1.97 9.79
C VAL A 41 0.16 -3.25 10.52
N GLN A 42 0.55 -3.14 11.79
CA GLN A 42 0.82 -4.32 12.59
C GLN A 42 -0.53 -4.89 13.01
N LEU A 43 -0.77 -6.15 12.70
CA LEU A 43 -2.07 -6.75 12.99
C LEU A 43 -2.24 -7.11 14.45
N VAL A 44 -1.14 -7.43 15.11
CA VAL A 44 -1.17 -7.77 16.53
C VAL A 44 -0.05 -7.02 17.20
N SER A 45 -0.36 -6.31 18.25
CA SER A 45 0.64 -5.53 18.97
C SER A 45 1.82 -6.41 19.37
N GLY A 46 3.01 -6.01 19.01
CA GLY A 46 4.20 -6.78 19.31
C GLY A 46 4.44 -7.95 18.39
N GLY A 47 3.54 -8.21 17.46
CA GLY A 47 3.69 -9.34 16.55
C GLY A 47 4.38 -8.94 15.27
N SER A 48 4.66 -9.94 14.44
CA SER A 48 5.33 -9.69 13.17
C SER A 48 4.39 -9.71 11.98
N SER A 49 3.12 -10.03 12.19
CA SER A 49 2.16 -10.06 11.09
C SER A 49 1.75 -8.65 10.72
N VAL A 50 1.90 -8.31 9.47
CA VAL A 50 1.57 -6.97 9.00
C VAL A 50 0.67 -7.04 7.78
N ALA A 51 -0.02 -5.96 7.51
CA ALA A 51 -0.87 -5.83 6.34
C ALA A 51 -0.81 -4.38 5.89
N TRP A 52 -1.43 -4.08 4.78
CA TRP A 52 -1.46 -2.72 4.26
C TRP A 52 -2.90 -2.34 4.01
N VAL A 53 -3.21 -1.07 4.13
CA VAL A 53 -4.53 -0.56 3.77
C VAL A 53 -4.58 -0.58 2.24
N GLU A 54 -5.52 -1.34 1.69
CA GLU A 54 -5.59 -1.50 0.24
C GLU A 54 -5.67 -0.16 -0.50
N GLN A 55 -6.49 0.74 -0.01
CA GLN A 55 -6.67 2.02 -0.68
C GLN A 55 -5.36 2.81 -0.74
N GLU A 56 -4.55 2.71 0.31
CA GLU A 56 -3.26 3.41 0.31
C GLU A 56 -2.32 2.84 -0.75
N VAL A 57 -2.38 1.53 -0.97
CA VAL A 57 -1.56 0.90 -2.00
C VAL A 57 -2.04 1.36 -3.38
N LEU A 58 -3.36 1.41 -3.57
CA LEU A 58 -3.91 1.86 -4.84
C LEU A 58 -3.57 3.32 -5.10
N ASP A 59 -3.65 4.15 -4.08
CA ASP A 59 -3.31 5.56 -4.21
C ASP A 59 -1.82 5.73 -4.52
N TRP A 60 -0.98 4.87 -3.95
CA TRP A 60 0.45 4.93 -4.23
C TRP A 60 0.72 4.61 -5.71
N ILE A 61 0.01 3.61 -6.24
CA ILE A 61 0.15 3.26 -7.65
C ILE A 61 -0.27 4.44 -8.51
N ASP A 62 -1.39 5.07 -8.16
CA ASP A 62 -1.86 6.23 -8.91
C ASP A 62 -0.84 7.36 -8.87
N SER A 63 -0.18 7.54 -7.73
CA SER A 63 0.81 8.60 -7.61
C SER A 63 2.03 8.32 -8.49
N ARG A 64 2.38 7.04 -8.66
CA ARG A 64 3.51 6.70 -9.51
C ARG A 64 3.16 6.95 -10.97
N ILE A 65 1.93 6.62 -11.35
CA ILE A 65 1.48 6.85 -12.70
C ILE A 65 1.42 8.35 -13.00
N LYS A 66 0.89 9.11 -12.03
CA LYS A 66 0.77 10.55 -12.21
C LYS A 66 2.14 11.20 -12.32
N GLU A 67 3.08 10.74 -11.51
CA GLU A 67 4.42 11.31 -11.58
C GLU A 67 5.07 11.05 -12.93
N ARG A 68 4.85 9.87 -13.49
CA ARG A 68 5.38 9.58 -14.82
C ARG A 68 4.76 10.52 -15.85
N ASP A 69 3.45 10.68 -15.77
CA ASP A 69 2.73 11.48 -16.77
C ASP A 69 3.05 12.97 -16.65
N ASP A 70 3.19 13.46 -15.42
CA ASP A 70 3.47 14.87 -15.23
C ASP A 70 4.96 15.14 -15.38
N GLY A 71 5.74 14.20 -15.00
CA GLY A 71 7.14 14.41 -15.01
C GLY A 71 7.74 14.41 -16.35
N VAL A 72 7.26 13.78 -17.13
CA VAL A 72 7.72 13.70 -18.34
C VAL A 72 8.78 13.91 -18.80
N ALA A 73 9.15 13.95 -18.59
CA ALA A 73 10.20 14.24 -19.07
C ALA A 73 10.50 13.75 -19.99
#